data_227ff4b26f13a80cccc4975dc3aa84e0
#
_entry.id   227ff4b26f13a80cccc4975dc3aa84e0
#
_cell.length_a   1.000
_cell.length_b   1.000
_cell.length_c   1.000
_cell.angle_alpha   90.00
_cell.angle_beta   90.00
_cell.angle_gamma   90.00
#
_symmetry.space_group_name_H-M   'P 1'
#
loop_
_entity.id
_entity.type
_entity.pdbx_description
1 polymer ?
#
loop_
_entity_poly.entity_id
_entity_poly.type
_entity_poly.pdbx_seq_one_letter_code
_entity_poly.pdbx_strand_id
1 'polypeptide(L)'
;MTETVTLTPDIMWVLGVLVLTIFLFVSELVRVDVTAITIMVLLGLSGVVGFDVVEPDEVFSGFSSNAVISIIAVMIIGSGLDKTGVMNQIVRPIIRFAGQAESRLIAIISATIGVISSFMQNIGAAALFLPAVQRISRRTGIPLSRLLMPMGFCAILGGTVTLVGSSPLILLNDLVDASNANFPAGVQKIKRFQLFDVTPIGVVLITTGIVYFLVLGKFVLAKTKGAGEEAGDTMSYLARVYDLKGAVFQVGVPASSALIGSNIEYLRAQSNYKISAVALYRGGDIRLAPTRDTVFQAGDIIGLLGHDSEVHAFVRSFGLEQRSDMGVLSDALSRTYSGISEIVVAPRSSLVGKTMREIRFRQRYKATVLAVHRGGTTIREKLSDIPFHAGDALLIHSSWQDLALLDSDPDFIVVTAYPRQDLGMRPEKLKFAVTFFAIAIGLVLFSDLRLSLALMTGAIGMVLSGVLRIDEAYRSVDWRTVFLLGSLISLGIAVENSHTATWIAHQALTVLGDVPTWMLLAVVAALTTAFTLVMSNVGATVLLVPLAIEMALGVGADPRVFALAVGIAASNSFLLPTHQV
;
A
#
# COMPACT_ATOMS: atom_id res chain seq x y z
N MET A 1 32.03 -39.00 -4.63
CA MET A 1 33.16 -38.59 -5.50
C MET A 1 33.11 -37.08 -5.56
N THR A 2 33.98 -36.40 -4.81
CA THR A 2 34.11 -34.95 -4.81
C THR A 2 35.02 -34.59 -5.98
N GLU A 3 34.43 -34.37 -7.18
CA GLU A 3 35.17 -33.67 -8.22
C GLU A 3 35.48 -32.27 -7.69
N THR A 4 36.78 -31.98 -7.55
CA THR A 4 37.24 -30.64 -7.20
C THR A 4 36.85 -29.71 -8.33
N VAL A 5 35.78 -28.91 -8.16
CA VAL A 5 35.38 -27.90 -9.13
C VAL A 5 36.50 -26.87 -9.21
N THR A 6 37.26 -26.92 -10.32
CA THR A 6 38.36 -25.98 -10.56
C THR A 6 37.81 -24.63 -10.96
N LEU A 7 38.48 -23.57 -10.56
CA LEU A 7 38.11 -22.19 -10.89
C LEU A 7 38.28 -21.96 -12.40
N THR A 8 37.16 -21.94 -13.14
CA THR A 8 37.15 -21.70 -14.60
C THR A 8 37.05 -20.18 -14.87
N PRO A 9 37.39 -19.73 -16.12
CA PRO A 9 37.18 -18.32 -16.50
C PRO A 9 35.71 -17.88 -16.37
N ASP A 10 34.76 -18.76 -16.69
CA ASP A 10 33.31 -18.46 -16.56
C ASP A 10 32.90 -18.26 -15.12
N ILE A 11 33.40 -19.09 -14.19
CA ILE A 11 33.19 -18.90 -12.74
C ILE A 11 33.75 -17.53 -12.29
N MET A 12 34.96 -17.18 -12.73
CA MET A 12 35.58 -15.88 -12.37
C MET A 12 34.76 -14.70 -12.91
N TRP A 13 34.26 -14.81 -14.13
CA TRP A 13 33.39 -13.79 -14.73
C TRP A 13 32.11 -13.63 -13.92
N VAL A 14 31.38 -14.71 -13.66
CA VAL A 14 30.14 -14.68 -12.89
C VAL A 14 30.36 -14.20 -11.45
N LEU A 15 31.43 -14.59 -10.79
CA LEU A 15 31.83 -14.05 -9.47
C LEU A 15 32.05 -12.53 -9.54
N GLY A 16 32.72 -12.03 -10.59
CA GLY A 16 32.90 -10.61 -10.81
C GLY A 16 31.56 -9.88 -10.98
N VAL A 17 30.65 -10.45 -11.77
CA VAL A 17 29.28 -9.90 -11.95
C VAL A 17 28.49 -9.95 -10.64
N LEU A 18 28.61 -11.01 -9.84
CA LEU A 18 27.99 -11.09 -8.52
C LEU A 18 28.49 -10.02 -7.56
N VAL A 19 29.81 -9.83 -7.48
CA VAL A 19 30.41 -8.77 -6.65
C VAL A 19 29.95 -7.39 -7.12
N LEU A 20 29.91 -7.14 -8.43
CA LEU A 20 29.40 -5.90 -9.01
C LEU A 20 27.91 -5.70 -8.65
N THR A 21 27.10 -6.77 -8.75
CA THR A 21 25.68 -6.74 -8.39
C THR A 21 25.49 -6.34 -6.93
N ILE A 22 26.22 -7.01 -6.02
CA ILE A 22 26.16 -6.71 -4.60
C ILE A 22 26.64 -5.27 -4.34
N PHE A 23 27.73 -4.85 -4.96
CA PHE A 23 28.24 -3.49 -4.82
C PHE A 23 27.22 -2.43 -5.27
N LEU A 24 26.57 -2.62 -6.42
CA LEU A 24 25.56 -1.68 -6.93
C LEU A 24 24.31 -1.64 -6.04
N PHE A 25 23.89 -2.76 -5.48
CA PHE A 25 22.78 -2.79 -4.53
C PHE A 25 23.12 -2.13 -3.20
N VAL A 26 24.33 -2.36 -2.66
CA VAL A 26 24.80 -1.76 -1.39
C VAL A 26 25.00 -0.26 -1.50
N SER A 27 25.59 0.18 -2.61
CA SER A 27 25.93 1.59 -2.82
C SER A 27 24.73 2.49 -3.12
N GLU A 28 23.60 1.89 -3.52
CA GLU A 28 22.40 2.61 -3.97
C GLU A 28 22.66 3.71 -5.01
N LEU A 29 23.80 3.66 -5.69
CA LEU A 29 24.17 4.64 -6.73
C LEU A 29 23.16 4.67 -7.87
N VAL A 30 22.54 3.53 -8.13
CA VAL A 30 21.53 3.34 -9.17
C VAL A 30 20.33 2.65 -8.55
N ARG A 31 19.14 2.96 -9.05
CA ARG A 31 17.91 2.28 -8.58
C ARG A 31 18.02 0.77 -8.81
N VAL A 32 17.48 0.00 -7.87
CA VAL A 32 17.57 -1.47 -7.86
C VAL A 32 17.05 -2.16 -9.14
N ASP A 33 15.98 -1.63 -9.74
CA ASP A 33 15.41 -2.11 -11.00
C ASP A 33 16.36 -1.86 -12.19
N VAL A 34 16.96 -0.68 -12.26
CA VAL A 34 17.95 -0.33 -13.30
C VAL A 34 19.22 -1.14 -13.13
N THR A 35 19.69 -1.34 -11.90
CA THR A 35 20.82 -2.24 -11.60
C THR A 35 20.55 -3.65 -12.15
N ALA A 36 19.38 -4.22 -11.85
CA ALA A 36 19.03 -5.57 -12.33
C ALA A 36 19.03 -5.66 -13.87
N ILE A 37 18.44 -4.66 -14.54
CA ILE A 37 18.45 -4.58 -16.02
C ILE A 37 19.91 -4.47 -16.55
N THR A 38 20.74 -3.66 -15.89
CA THR A 38 22.16 -3.49 -16.29
C THR A 38 22.91 -4.81 -16.18
N ILE A 39 22.70 -5.57 -15.10
CA ILE A 39 23.32 -6.88 -14.91
C ILE A 39 22.83 -7.88 -15.96
N MET A 40 21.53 -7.91 -16.24
CA MET A 40 20.96 -8.76 -17.29
C MET A 40 21.58 -8.45 -18.66
N VAL A 41 21.70 -7.18 -19.04
CA VAL A 41 22.34 -6.77 -20.29
C VAL A 41 23.82 -7.14 -20.31
N LEU A 42 24.54 -6.94 -19.19
CA LEU A 42 25.95 -7.32 -19.06
C LEU A 42 26.14 -8.83 -19.26
N LEU A 43 25.26 -9.65 -18.68
CA LEU A 43 25.27 -11.10 -18.86
C LEU A 43 24.93 -11.49 -20.32
N GLY A 44 23.96 -10.83 -20.95
CA GLY A 44 23.65 -11.05 -22.36
C GLY A 44 24.79 -10.70 -23.33
N LEU A 45 25.62 -9.73 -22.93
CA LEU A 45 26.82 -9.34 -23.70
C LEU A 45 28.05 -10.22 -23.40
N SER A 46 27.98 -11.11 -22.41
CA SER A 46 29.10 -11.95 -22.00
C SER A 46 29.62 -12.85 -23.14
N GLY A 47 28.74 -13.38 -24.00
CA GLY A 47 29.11 -14.17 -25.20
C GLY A 47 29.98 -13.40 -26.20
N VAL A 48 29.79 -12.07 -26.31
CA VAL A 48 30.63 -11.21 -27.18
C VAL A 48 32.07 -11.12 -26.67
N VAL A 49 32.25 -11.23 -25.34
CA VAL A 49 33.56 -11.16 -24.68
C VAL A 49 34.21 -12.53 -24.54
N GLY A 50 33.49 -13.60 -24.95
CA GLY A 50 34.01 -14.96 -24.94
C GLY A 50 33.63 -15.79 -23.69
N PHE A 51 32.65 -15.33 -22.90
CA PHE A 51 32.09 -16.08 -21.79
C PHE A 51 30.67 -16.53 -22.13
N ASP A 52 30.44 -17.84 -22.20
CA ASP A 52 29.18 -18.44 -22.66
C ASP A 52 28.34 -18.88 -21.45
N VAL A 53 27.98 -17.89 -20.59
CA VAL A 53 27.30 -18.16 -19.32
C VAL A 53 25.77 -18.06 -19.40
N VAL A 54 25.23 -17.34 -20.41
CA VAL A 54 23.79 -17.24 -20.66
C VAL A 54 23.58 -17.23 -22.17
N GLU A 55 22.75 -18.13 -22.68
CA GLU A 55 22.39 -18.12 -24.08
C GLU A 55 21.59 -16.86 -24.46
N PRO A 56 21.82 -16.24 -25.63
CA PRO A 56 21.12 -15.02 -26.04
C PRO A 56 19.60 -15.12 -25.97
N ASP A 57 19.03 -16.26 -26.24
CA ASP A 57 17.58 -16.52 -26.21
C ASP A 57 17.05 -16.64 -24.77
N GLU A 58 17.92 -16.91 -23.81
CA GLU A 58 17.56 -17.04 -22.40
C GLU A 58 17.67 -15.75 -21.61
N VAL A 59 18.37 -14.72 -22.13
CA VAL A 59 18.60 -13.45 -21.41
C VAL A 59 17.30 -12.81 -20.93
N PHE A 60 16.24 -12.86 -21.74
CA PHE A 60 14.94 -12.26 -21.42
C PHE A 60 13.91 -13.29 -20.93
N SER A 61 14.29 -14.55 -20.76
CA SER A 61 13.37 -15.63 -20.33
C SER A 61 12.71 -15.36 -18.99
N GLY A 62 13.40 -14.62 -18.11
CA GLY A 62 12.88 -14.22 -16.81
C GLY A 62 11.58 -13.43 -16.89
N PHE A 63 11.34 -12.63 -17.93
CA PHE A 63 10.09 -11.88 -18.09
C PHE A 63 8.88 -12.77 -18.42
N SER A 64 9.12 -13.93 -19.03
CA SER A 64 8.09 -14.93 -19.29
C SER A 64 8.00 -16.02 -18.21
N SER A 65 8.75 -15.86 -17.12
CA SER A 65 8.77 -16.82 -16.02
C SER A 65 7.42 -16.94 -15.33
N ASN A 66 7.16 -18.11 -14.77
CA ASN A 66 5.94 -18.34 -14.00
C ASN A 66 5.84 -17.40 -12.78
N ALA A 67 6.96 -17.06 -12.15
CA ALA A 67 7.00 -16.14 -11.02
C ALA A 67 6.57 -14.73 -11.40
N VAL A 68 7.15 -14.15 -12.47
CA VAL A 68 6.83 -12.78 -12.89
C VAL A 68 5.37 -12.65 -13.28
N ILE A 69 4.84 -13.59 -14.06
CA ILE A 69 3.42 -13.57 -14.45
C ILE A 69 2.50 -13.76 -13.23
N SER A 70 2.88 -14.63 -12.29
CA SER A 70 2.11 -14.82 -11.05
C SER A 70 2.05 -13.55 -10.20
N ILE A 71 3.16 -12.83 -10.04
CA ILE A 71 3.23 -11.59 -9.27
C ILE A 71 2.36 -10.50 -9.91
N ILE A 72 2.42 -10.34 -11.23
CA ILE A 72 1.54 -9.42 -11.96
C ILE A 72 0.07 -9.76 -11.66
N ALA A 73 -0.30 -11.04 -11.76
CA ALA A 73 -1.67 -11.49 -11.51
C ALA A 73 -2.12 -11.22 -10.06
N VAL A 74 -1.26 -11.51 -9.07
CA VAL A 74 -1.55 -11.27 -7.64
C VAL A 74 -1.74 -9.78 -7.35
N MET A 75 -0.92 -8.90 -7.94
CA MET A 75 -1.07 -7.45 -7.78
C MET A 75 -2.41 -6.97 -8.35
N ILE A 76 -2.82 -7.45 -9.51
CA ILE A 76 -4.12 -7.12 -10.13
C ILE A 76 -5.27 -7.64 -9.26
N ILE A 77 -5.22 -8.90 -8.82
CA ILE A 77 -6.23 -9.50 -7.95
C ILE A 77 -6.32 -8.73 -6.64
N GLY A 78 -5.20 -8.42 -6.00
CA GLY A 78 -5.14 -7.65 -4.76
C GLY A 78 -5.80 -6.28 -4.90
N SER A 79 -5.51 -5.56 -5.99
CA SER A 79 -6.14 -4.28 -6.30
C SER A 79 -7.66 -4.41 -6.55
N GLY A 80 -8.09 -5.50 -7.20
CA GLY A 80 -9.52 -5.76 -7.41
C GLY A 80 -10.28 -6.02 -6.11
N LEU A 81 -9.69 -6.77 -5.19
CA LEU A 81 -10.25 -7.00 -3.86
C LEU A 81 -10.30 -5.70 -3.04
N ASP A 82 -9.28 -4.84 -3.14
CA ASP A 82 -9.24 -3.54 -2.49
C ASP A 82 -10.34 -2.61 -3.01
N LYS A 83 -10.43 -2.42 -4.30
CA LYS A 83 -11.41 -1.55 -4.97
C LYS A 83 -12.87 -1.94 -4.70
N THR A 84 -13.14 -3.20 -4.40
CA THR A 84 -14.50 -3.66 -4.07
C THR A 84 -14.83 -3.56 -2.58
N GLY A 85 -13.84 -3.23 -1.74
CA GLY A 85 -14.04 -3.10 -0.30
C GLY A 85 -14.31 -4.42 0.41
N VAL A 86 -13.91 -5.56 -0.16
CA VAL A 86 -13.97 -6.90 0.49
C VAL A 86 -13.37 -6.82 1.88
N MET A 87 -12.21 -6.15 2.01
CA MET A 87 -11.48 -6.03 3.26
C MET A 87 -12.28 -5.29 4.33
N ASN A 88 -13.00 -4.23 3.96
CA ASN A 88 -13.85 -3.50 4.90
C ASN A 88 -14.97 -4.38 5.47
N GLN A 89 -15.50 -5.31 4.68
CA GLN A 89 -16.53 -6.25 5.14
C GLN A 89 -15.98 -7.32 6.08
N ILE A 90 -14.75 -7.78 5.84
CA ILE A 90 -14.06 -8.73 6.72
C ILE A 90 -13.66 -8.07 8.03
N VAL A 91 -13.14 -6.85 7.99
CA VAL A 91 -12.62 -6.12 9.15
C VAL A 91 -13.73 -5.66 10.11
N ARG A 92 -14.89 -5.24 9.60
CA ARG A 92 -16.00 -4.74 10.44
C ARG A 92 -16.46 -5.69 11.55
N PRO A 93 -16.80 -6.96 11.27
CA PRO A 93 -17.20 -7.91 12.32
C PRO A 93 -16.06 -8.19 13.29
N ILE A 94 -14.83 -8.28 12.81
CA ILE A 94 -13.65 -8.60 13.62
C ILE A 94 -13.42 -7.52 14.68
N ILE A 95 -13.49 -6.24 14.32
CA ILE A 95 -13.38 -5.12 15.26
C ILE A 95 -14.51 -5.16 16.30
N ARG A 96 -15.72 -5.57 15.89
CA ARG A 96 -16.88 -5.69 16.79
C ARG A 96 -16.67 -6.76 17.86
N PHE A 97 -15.99 -7.87 17.52
CA PHE A 97 -15.67 -8.95 18.46
C PHE A 97 -14.47 -8.67 19.36
N ALA A 98 -13.55 -7.79 18.94
CA ALA A 98 -12.32 -7.50 19.67
C ALA A 98 -12.56 -6.77 21.02
N GLY A 99 -13.64 -6.01 21.15
CA GLY A 99 -13.92 -5.23 22.37
C GLY A 99 -12.90 -4.09 22.56
N GLN A 100 -12.62 -3.75 23.85
CA GLN A 100 -11.72 -2.65 24.21
C GLN A 100 -10.37 -3.11 24.81
N ALA A 101 -10.17 -4.42 24.98
CA ALA A 101 -8.96 -4.95 25.58
C ALA A 101 -7.78 -4.93 24.59
N GLU A 102 -6.69 -4.25 24.95
CA GLU A 102 -5.48 -4.08 24.12
C GLU A 102 -4.96 -5.43 23.57
N SER A 103 -4.83 -6.44 24.44
CA SER A 103 -4.31 -7.76 24.04
C SER A 103 -5.21 -8.45 23.01
N ARG A 104 -6.54 -8.33 23.13
CA ARG A 104 -7.48 -8.89 22.15
C ARG A 104 -7.40 -8.15 20.82
N LEU A 105 -7.28 -6.83 20.87
CA LEU A 105 -7.13 -6.01 19.66
C LEU A 105 -5.85 -6.37 18.91
N ILE A 106 -4.72 -6.46 19.61
CA ILE A 106 -3.45 -6.89 19.03
C ILE A 106 -3.60 -8.27 18.39
N ALA A 107 -4.12 -9.26 19.12
CA ALA A 107 -4.26 -10.62 18.61
C ALA A 107 -5.16 -10.68 17.35
N ILE A 108 -6.31 -10.02 17.38
CA ILE A 108 -7.29 -10.09 16.29
C ILE A 108 -6.81 -9.31 15.06
N ILE A 109 -6.25 -8.10 15.24
CA ILE A 109 -5.66 -7.32 14.15
C ILE A 109 -4.53 -8.10 13.50
N SER A 110 -3.61 -8.63 14.29
CA SER A 110 -2.45 -9.40 13.82
C SER A 110 -2.84 -10.69 13.10
N ALA A 111 -3.79 -11.45 13.63
CA ALA A 111 -4.29 -12.66 12.99
C ALA A 111 -4.99 -12.34 11.65
N THR A 112 -5.82 -11.30 11.64
CA THR A 112 -6.57 -10.92 10.43
C THR A 112 -5.65 -10.45 9.32
N ILE A 113 -4.70 -9.57 9.64
CA ILE A 113 -3.76 -9.08 8.63
C ILE A 113 -2.86 -10.21 8.14
N GLY A 114 -2.45 -11.13 9.01
CA GLY A 114 -1.68 -12.32 8.63
C GLY A 114 -2.40 -13.18 7.61
N VAL A 115 -3.71 -13.44 7.81
CA VAL A 115 -4.53 -14.18 6.86
C VAL A 115 -4.69 -13.42 5.54
N ILE A 116 -4.89 -12.12 5.57
CA ILE A 116 -5.05 -11.32 4.36
C ILE A 116 -3.73 -11.25 3.59
N SER A 117 -2.61 -11.00 4.29
CA SER A 117 -1.28 -10.93 3.69
C SER A 117 -0.82 -12.27 3.10
N SER A 118 -1.44 -13.39 3.47
CA SER A 118 -1.14 -14.68 2.85
C SER A 118 -1.55 -14.80 1.38
N PHE A 119 -2.45 -13.92 0.90
CA PHE A 119 -2.96 -13.93 -0.47
C PHE A 119 -2.71 -12.62 -1.23
N MET A 120 -2.09 -11.63 -0.59
CA MET A 120 -1.74 -10.36 -1.22
C MET A 120 -0.43 -9.82 -0.63
N GLN A 121 0.19 -8.88 -1.33
CA GLN A 121 1.45 -8.31 -0.87
C GLN A 121 1.32 -7.61 0.48
N ASN A 122 2.34 -7.75 1.34
CA ASN A 122 2.40 -7.24 2.71
C ASN A 122 2.06 -5.74 2.80
N ILE A 123 2.64 -4.93 1.90
CA ILE A 123 2.43 -3.47 1.85
C ILE A 123 0.96 -3.15 1.60
N GLY A 124 0.32 -3.83 0.64
CA GLY A 124 -1.10 -3.65 0.34
C GLY A 124 -1.99 -4.02 1.51
N ALA A 125 -1.71 -5.15 2.17
CA ALA A 125 -2.45 -5.59 3.36
C ALA A 125 -2.33 -4.58 4.50
N ALA A 126 -1.11 -4.09 4.79
CA ALA A 126 -0.86 -3.10 5.84
C ALA A 126 -1.54 -1.75 5.53
N ALA A 127 -1.45 -1.27 4.30
CA ALA A 127 -2.08 -0.02 3.87
C ALA A 127 -3.61 -0.04 4.05
N LEU A 128 -4.25 -1.18 3.76
CA LEU A 128 -5.69 -1.37 3.95
C LEU A 128 -6.12 -1.32 5.42
N PHE A 129 -5.29 -1.88 6.30
CA PHE A 129 -5.59 -1.94 7.74
C PHE A 129 -5.28 -0.64 8.46
N LEU A 130 -4.36 0.18 7.97
CA LEU A 130 -3.92 1.41 8.61
C LEU A 130 -5.06 2.35 9.03
N PRO A 131 -6.05 2.69 8.16
CA PRO A 131 -7.16 3.55 8.56
C PRO A 131 -8.06 2.92 9.64
N ALA A 132 -8.23 1.60 9.59
CA ALA A 132 -9.02 0.88 10.60
C ALA A 132 -8.34 0.92 11.97
N VAL A 133 -7.03 0.67 12.01
CA VAL A 133 -6.21 0.69 13.23
C VAL A 133 -6.13 2.10 13.81
N GLN A 134 -6.02 3.14 12.97
CA GLN A 134 -6.08 4.54 13.40
C GLN A 134 -7.42 4.87 14.07
N ARG A 135 -8.54 4.42 13.50
CA ARG A 135 -9.88 4.58 14.12
C ARG A 135 -10.00 3.87 15.46
N ILE A 136 -9.46 2.64 15.55
CA ILE A 136 -9.45 1.87 16.80
C ILE A 136 -8.62 2.59 17.86
N SER A 137 -7.39 3.03 17.53
CA SER A 137 -6.50 3.79 18.41
C SER A 137 -7.20 5.03 18.99
N ARG A 138 -7.82 5.83 18.14
CA ARG A 138 -8.57 7.02 18.56
C ARG A 138 -9.77 6.70 19.46
N ARG A 139 -10.48 5.61 19.20
CA ARG A 139 -11.67 5.20 19.95
C ARG A 139 -11.34 4.57 21.30
N THR A 140 -10.23 3.83 21.39
CA THR A 140 -9.83 3.08 22.59
C THR A 140 -8.81 3.82 23.46
N GLY A 141 -8.18 4.89 22.92
CA GLY A 141 -7.08 5.59 23.58
C GLY A 141 -5.76 4.82 23.62
N ILE A 142 -5.68 3.67 22.93
CA ILE A 142 -4.45 2.88 22.84
C ILE A 142 -3.51 3.58 21.85
N PRO A 143 -2.22 3.80 22.21
CA PRO A 143 -1.25 4.42 21.31
C PRO A 143 -1.17 3.69 19.96
N LEU A 144 -1.15 4.45 18.87
CA LEU A 144 -1.18 3.91 17.51
C LEU A 144 0.00 2.96 17.26
N SER A 145 1.21 3.28 17.76
CA SER A 145 2.42 2.47 17.66
C SER A 145 2.25 1.05 18.23
N ARG A 146 1.45 0.91 19.29
CA ARG A 146 1.17 -0.39 19.93
C ARG A 146 0.28 -1.31 19.10
N LEU A 147 -0.44 -0.77 18.15
CA LEU A 147 -1.27 -1.52 17.22
C LEU A 147 -0.58 -1.71 15.87
N LEU A 148 0.15 -0.70 15.38
CA LEU A 148 0.81 -0.74 14.08
C LEU A 148 1.98 -1.72 14.04
N MET A 149 2.81 -1.75 15.09
CA MET A 149 3.99 -2.61 15.09
C MET A 149 3.63 -4.10 15.02
N PRO A 150 2.75 -4.65 15.88
CA PRO A 150 2.27 -6.03 15.73
C PRO A 150 1.59 -6.28 14.40
N MET A 151 0.82 -5.32 13.90
CA MET A 151 0.16 -5.38 12.60
C MET A 151 1.18 -5.54 11.46
N GLY A 152 2.20 -4.68 11.40
CA GLY A 152 3.24 -4.72 10.37
C GLY A 152 4.04 -6.01 10.38
N PHE A 153 4.47 -6.46 11.57
CA PHE A 153 5.17 -7.74 11.73
C PHE A 153 4.32 -8.92 11.27
N CYS A 154 3.06 -8.98 11.67
CA CYS A 154 2.18 -10.07 11.27
C CYS A 154 1.74 -9.98 9.79
N ALA A 155 1.78 -8.80 9.16
CA ALA A 155 1.64 -8.69 7.72
C ALA A 155 2.80 -9.36 6.99
N ILE A 156 4.04 -9.15 7.43
CA ILE A 156 5.24 -9.77 6.85
C ILE A 156 5.22 -11.29 7.09
N LEU A 157 4.99 -11.74 8.32
CA LEU A 157 4.87 -13.17 8.64
C LEU A 157 3.71 -13.84 7.90
N GLY A 158 2.61 -13.11 7.65
CA GLY A 158 1.48 -13.56 6.85
C GLY A 158 1.84 -13.90 5.43
N GLY A 159 2.75 -13.13 4.83
CA GLY A 159 3.26 -13.41 3.49
C GLY A 159 3.95 -14.77 3.34
N THR A 160 4.33 -15.43 4.45
CA THR A 160 4.95 -16.76 4.44
C THR A 160 3.95 -17.91 4.65
N VAL A 161 2.66 -17.62 4.75
CA VAL A 161 1.65 -18.69 4.94
C VAL A 161 1.32 -19.41 3.63
N THR A 162 1.37 -18.71 2.51
CA THR A 162 1.16 -19.31 1.20
C THR A 162 2.30 -18.95 0.24
N LEU A 163 2.43 -19.74 -0.81
CA LEU A 163 3.46 -19.50 -1.82
C LEU A 163 3.30 -18.16 -2.56
N VAL A 164 2.10 -17.58 -2.60
CA VAL A 164 1.79 -16.33 -3.31
C VAL A 164 1.85 -15.07 -2.43
N GLY A 165 1.96 -15.21 -1.12
CA GLY A 165 1.98 -14.07 -0.20
C GLY A 165 3.26 -13.26 -0.24
N SER A 166 4.37 -13.83 -0.74
CA SER A 166 5.68 -13.18 -0.79
C SER A 166 6.41 -13.47 -2.10
N SER A 167 7.04 -12.44 -2.69
CA SER A 167 7.80 -12.57 -3.94
C SER A 167 8.93 -13.62 -3.88
N PRO A 168 9.74 -13.72 -2.81
CA PRO A 168 10.71 -14.79 -2.64
C PRO A 168 10.14 -16.20 -2.77
N LEU A 169 8.98 -16.44 -2.19
CA LEU A 169 8.35 -17.77 -2.22
C LEU A 169 7.80 -18.12 -3.61
N ILE A 170 7.27 -17.13 -4.35
CA ILE A 170 6.80 -17.34 -5.72
C ILE A 170 7.96 -17.76 -6.64
N LEU A 171 9.16 -17.20 -6.42
CA LEU A 171 10.36 -17.49 -7.19
C LEU A 171 10.92 -18.91 -6.97
N LEU A 172 10.63 -19.54 -5.83
CA LEU A 172 11.23 -20.83 -5.47
C LEU A 172 11.05 -21.88 -6.57
N ASN A 173 9.87 -21.94 -7.19
CA ASN A 173 9.62 -22.97 -8.21
C ASN A 173 10.41 -22.73 -9.48
N ASP A 174 10.60 -21.48 -9.91
CA ASP A 174 11.39 -21.17 -11.10
C ASP A 174 12.87 -21.44 -10.85
N LEU A 175 13.40 -21.15 -9.65
CA LEU A 175 14.78 -21.44 -9.27
C LEU A 175 15.01 -22.93 -9.08
N VAL A 176 14.06 -23.66 -8.49
CA VAL A 176 14.11 -25.13 -8.39
C VAL A 176 14.10 -25.78 -9.77
N ASP A 177 13.31 -25.26 -10.71
CA ASP A 177 13.28 -25.79 -12.08
C ASP A 177 14.61 -25.52 -12.80
N ALA A 178 15.23 -24.36 -12.61
CA ALA A 178 16.55 -24.03 -13.15
C ALA A 178 17.63 -24.96 -12.59
N SER A 179 17.68 -25.16 -11.26
CA SER A 179 18.62 -26.10 -10.64
C SER A 179 18.38 -27.54 -11.10
N ASN A 180 17.10 -27.96 -11.22
CA ASN A 180 16.76 -29.31 -11.71
C ASN A 180 17.22 -29.58 -13.16
N ALA A 181 17.36 -28.56 -13.99
CA ALA A 181 17.85 -28.69 -15.37
C ALA A 181 19.33 -29.09 -15.41
N ASN A 182 20.09 -28.62 -14.39
CA ASN A 182 21.55 -28.81 -14.31
C ASN A 182 21.98 -30.02 -13.42
N PHE A 183 21.01 -30.75 -12.86
CA PHE A 183 21.33 -31.90 -12.01
C PHE A 183 22.00 -33.04 -12.80
N PRO A 184 23.06 -33.65 -12.25
CA PRO A 184 23.69 -34.83 -12.85
C PRO A 184 22.70 -35.98 -13.04
N ALA A 185 22.95 -36.81 -14.03
CA ALA A 185 22.15 -38.00 -14.30
C ALA A 185 22.14 -38.94 -13.08
N GLY A 186 20.94 -39.23 -12.55
CA GLY A 186 20.76 -40.09 -11.37
C GLY A 186 20.43 -39.32 -10.06
N VAL A 187 20.53 -38.02 -10.03
CA VAL A 187 20.05 -37.20 -8.91
C VAL A 187 18.54 -37.01 -9.01
N GLN A 188 17.84 -37.26 -7.89
CA GLN A 188 16.39 -37.09 -7.87
C GLN A 188 16.04 -35.62 -7.99
N LYS A 189 15.20 -35.27 -8.97
CA LYS A 189 14.71 -33.88 -9.14
C LYS A 189 13.88 -33.42 -7.96
N ILE A 190 14.09 -32.17 -7.56
CA ILE A 190 13.32 -31.51 -6.51
C ILE A 190 11.89 -31.30 -7.00
N LYS A 191 10.90 -31.73 -6.21
CA LYS A 191 9.49 -31.49 -6.51
C LYS A 191 9.14 -30.02 -6.29
N ARG A 192 8.35 -29.44 -7.21
CA ARG A 192 7.82 -28.08 -7.07
C ARG A 192 7.01 -27.93 -5.79
N PHE A 193 7.06 -26.73 -5.23
CA PHE A 193 6.23 -26.35 -4.08
C PHE A 193 4.79 -26.09 -4.52
N GLN A 194 3.84 -26.61 -3.78
CA GLN A 194 2.42 -26.31 -3.90
C GLN A 194 2.06 -25.09 -3.04
N LEU A 195 0.86 -24.51 -3.27
CA LEU A 195 0.41 -23.28 -2.62
C LEU A 195 0.55 -23.31 -1.09
N PHE A 196 0.24 -24.44 -0.46
CA PHE A 196 0.18 -24.60 1.00
C PHE A 196 1.34 -25.40 1.61
N ASP A 197 2.36 -25.76 0.85
CA ASP A 197 3.53 -26.48 1.40
C ASP A 197 4.27 -25.67 2.46
N VAL A 198 4.24 -24.35 2.36
CA VAL A 198 4.86 -23.41 3.30
C VAL A 198 3.97 -23.11 4.53
N THR A 199 2.67 -23.44 4.46
CA THR A 199 1.66 -23.08 5.46
C THR A 199 1.98 -23.54 6.88
N PRO A 200 2.48 -24.78 7.12
CA PRO A 200 2.78 -25.21 8.49
C PRO A 200 3.80 -24.30 9.18
N ILE A 201 4.84 -23.88 8.43
CA ILE A 201 5.87 -22.98 8.96
C ILE A 201 5.32 -21.58 9.12
N GLY A 202 4.59 -21.07 8.12
CA GLY A 202 3.99 -19.73 8.16
C GLY A 202 3.00 -19.55 9.33
N VAL A 203 2.17 -20.56 9.60
CA VAL A 203 1.24 -20.54 10.75
C VAL A 203 1.99 -20.52 12.09
N VAL A 204 3.06 -21.30 12.23
CA VAL A 204 3.91 -21.27 13.42
C VAL A 204 4.54 -19.90 13.59
N LEU A 205 5.07 -19.31 12.53
CA LEU A 205 5.67 -17.97 12.56
C LEU A 205 4.68 -16.89 12.97
N ILE A 206 3.48 -16.84 12.36
CA ILE A 206 2.44 -15.87 12.75
C ILE A 206 2.03 -16.08 14.21
N THR A 207 1.78 -17.32 14.62
CA THR A 207 1.38 -17.62 16.00
C THR A 207 2.46 -17.17 16.99
N THR A 208 3.72 -17.46 16.68
CA THR A 208 4.87 -17.01 17.50
C THR A 208 4.95 -15.49 17.55
N GLY A 209 4.75 -14.80 16.41
CA GLY A 209 4.71 -13.34 16.35
C GLY A 209 3.59 -12.75 17.20
N ILE A 210 2.39 -13.30 17.12
CA ILE A 210 1.25 -12.86 17.95
C ILE A 210 1.55 -13.08 19.43
N VAL A 211 2.02 -14.27 19.81
CA VAL A 211 2.37 -14.60 21.20
C VAL A 211 3.49 -13.69 21.72
N TYR A 212 4.51 -13.43 20.89
CA TYR A 212 5.58 -12.50 21.22
C TYR A 212 5.03 -11.11 21.61
N PHE A 213 4.15 -10.52 20.79
CA PHE A 213 3.58 -9.20 21.10
C PHE A 213 2.60 -9.23 22.27
N LEU A 214 1.90 -10.34 22.51
CA LEU A 214 1.01 -10.48 23.68
C LEU A 214 1.79 -10.57 25.00
N VAL A 215 2.91 -11.29 25.00
CA VAL A 215 3.72 -11.55 26.21
C VAL A 215 4.75 -10.43 26.42
N LEU A 216 5.57 -10.15 25.42
CA LEU A 216 6.69 -9.22 25.47
C LEU A 216 6.34 -7.80 25.02
N GLY A 217 5.18 -7.58 24.36
CA GLY A 217 4.78 -6.28 23.85
C GLY A 217 4.73 -5.18 24.91
N LYS A 218 4.44 -5.53 26.16
CA LYS A 218 4.45 -4.56 27.27
C LYS A 218 5.84 -3.99 27.55
N PHE A 219 6.89 -4.73 27.22
CA PHE A 219 8.30 -4.35 27.44
C PHE A 219 8.91 -3.73 26.19
N VAL A 220 8.55 -4.22 25.01
CA VAL A 220 9.15 -3.83 23.73
C VAL A 220 8.46 -2.62 23.11
N LEU A 221 7.12 -2.53 23.23
CA LEU A 221 6.36 -1.44 22.64
C LEU A 221 6.44 -0.22 23.56
N ALA A 222 7.01 0.87 23.02
CA ALA A 222 7.16 2.12 23.76
C ALA A 222 5.82 2.63 24.31
N LYS A 223 5.83 3.03 25.58
CA LYS A 223 4.73 3.77 26.22
C LYS A 223 4.78 5.24 25.80
N THR A 224 4.91 5.54 24.53
CA THR A 224 4.86 6.91 24.06
C THR A 224 3.44 7.42 24.30
N LYS A 225 3.25 8.31 25.28
CA LYS A 225 2.11 9.21 25.33
C LYS A 225 2.10 9.85 23.96
N GLY A 226 1.03 9.61 23.23
CA GLY A 226 0.87 9.88 21.80
C GLY A 226 1.76 10.98 21.23
N ALA A 227 2.70 10.59 20.39
CA ALA A 227 3.13 11.45 19.28
C ALA A 227 1.96 11.74 18.31
N GLY A 228 0.75 11.37 18.66
CA GLY A 228 -0.51 11.76 18.05
C GLY A 228 -0.97 13.15 18.46
N GLU A 229 -0.28 13.82 19.41
CA GLU A 229 -0.51 15.22 19.73
C GLU A 229 0.47 16.18 19.05
N GLU A 230 1.57 15.68 18.45
CA GLU A 230 2.55 16.53 17.73
C GLU A 230 2.59 16.34 16.22
N ALA A 231 2.08 15.26 15.64
CA ALA A 231 1.50 15.36 14.31
C ALA A 231 0.18 16.10 14.52
N GLY A 232 0.28 17.38 14.78
CA GLY A 232 -0.83 18.25 15.12
C GLY A 232 -1.92 17.95 14.12
N ASP A 233 -3.06 17.47 14.63
CA ASP A 233 -4.26 17.27 13.85
C ASP A 233 -4.26 18.38 12.80
N THR A 234 -4.14 18.03 11.52
CA THR A 234 -4.08 19.01 10.42
C THR A 234 -5.18 20.03 10.64
N MET A 235 -6.28 19.60 11.29
CA MET A 235 -7.38 20.45 11.71
C MET A 235 -6.99 21.40 12.85
N SER A 236 -6.16 21.00 13.82
CA SER A 236 -5.70 21.90 14.89
C SER A 236 -4.67 22.90 14.38
N TYR A 237 -3.85 22.51 13.41
CA TYR A 237 -2.97 23.41 12.68
C TYR A 237 -3.79 24.43 11.87
N LEU A 238 -4.75 23.96 11.07
CA LEU A 238 -5.65 24.80 10.28
C LEU A 238 -6.50 25.71 11.19
N ALA A 239 -7.00 25.19 12.30
CA ALA A 239 -7.73 25.98 13.29
C ALA A 239 -6.87 27.09 13.89
N ARG A 240 -5.57 26.85 14.12
CA ARG A 240 -4.64 27.82 14.69
C ARG A 240 -4.20 28.87 13.67
N VAL A 241 -3.78 28.44 12.46
CA VAL A 241 -3.30 29.33 11.40
C VAL A 241 -4.42 30.18 10.83
N TYR A 242 -5.58 29.56 10.66
CA TYR A 242 -6.76 30.23 10.10
C TYR A 242 -7.74 30.68 11.18
N ASP A 243 -7.42 30.55 12.49
CA ASP A 243 -8.28 30.88 13.65
C ASP A 243 -9.72 30.34 13.52
N LEU A 244 -9.85 29.11 12.99
CA LEU A 244 -11.14 28.44 12.82
C LEU A 244 -11.61 27.83 14.14
N LYS A 245 -12.23 28.64 15.00
CA LYS A 245 -12.87 28.17 16.25
C LYS A 245 -14.34 27.78 16.01
N GLY A 246 -14.66 27.15 14.87
CA GLY A 246 -16.03 26.84 14.49
C GLY A 246 -16.30 25.34 14.36
N ALA A 247 -17.51 24.94 14.75
CA ALA A 247 -18.09 23.63 14.46
C ALA A 247 -19.05 23.75 13.26
N VAL A 248 -19.41 22.58 12.70
CA VAL A 248 -20.51 22.53 11.72
C VAL A 248 -21.81 22.31 12.45
N PHE A 249 -22.77 23.16 12.21
CA PHE A 249 -24.11 23.12 12.81
C PHE A 249 -25.13 22.76 11.74
N GLN A 250 -26.10 21.93 12.10
CA GLN A 250 -27.25 21.63 11.26
C GLN A 250 -28.44 22.49 11.64
N VAL A 251 -29.00 23.22 10.67
CA VAL A 251 -30.12 24.17 10.85
C VAL A 251 -31.23 23.87 9.87
N GLY A 252 -32.45 23.75 10.34
CA GLY A 252 -33.65 23.61 9.51
C GLY A 252 -34.25 24.96 9.16
N VAL A 253 -34.83 25.06 7.96
CA VAL A 253 -35.55 26.25 7.47
C VAL A 253 -37.07 26.00 7.62
N PRO A 254 -37.72 26.49 8.71
CA PRO A 254 -39.15 26.36 8.84
C PRO A 254 -39.91 27.25 7.87
N ALA A 255 -41.19 26.95 7.62
CA ALA A 255 -42.05 27.73 6.71
C ALA A 255 -42.21 29.20 7.08
N SER A 256 -41.94 29.56 8.33
CA SER A 256 -42.00 30.94 8.87
C SER A 256 -40.67 31.68 8.77
N SER A 257 -39.59 31.06 8.25
CA SER A 257 -38.28 31.67 8.22
C SER A 257 -38.17 32.81 7.21
N ALA A 258 -37.55 33.91 7.64
CA ALA A 258 -37.24 35.05 6.79
C ALA A 258 -36.17 34.71 5.71
N LEU A 259 -35.57 33.53 5.76
CA LEU A 259 -34.60 33.09 4.77
C LEU A 259 -35.23 32.57 3.49
N ILE A 260 -36.51 32.21 3.49
CA ILE A 260 -37.21 31.65 2.32
C ILE A 260 -37.21 32.67 1.19
N GLY A 261 -36.89 32.21 -0.03
CA GLY A 261 -36.81 33.05 -1.23
C GLY A 261 -35.50 33.85 -1.36
N SER A 262 -34.67 33.91 -0.31
CA SER A 262 -33.33 34.48 -0.41
C SER A 262 -32.32 33.45 -0.93
N ASN A 263 -31.21 33.91 -1.49
CA ASN A 263 -30.14 33.05 -1.95
C ASN A 263 -28.90 33.10 -0.99
N ILE A 264 -27.94 32.25 -1.24
CA ILE A 264 -26.70 32.20 -0.43
C ILE A 264 -25.89 33.50 -0.55
N GLU A 265 -25.97 34.20 -1.69
CA GLU A 265 -25.31 35.51 -1.86
C GLU A 265 -25.93 36.58 -0.97
N TYR A 266 -27.24 36.61 -0.84
CA TYR A 266 -27.96 37.48 0.08
C TYR A 266 -27.54 37.24 1.53
N LEU A 267 -27.37 35.96 1.91
CA LEU A 267 -26.87 35.55 3.22
C LEU A 267 -25.50 36.15 3.54
N ARG A 268 -24.61 36.19 2.55
CA ARG A 268 -23.25 36.76 2.70
C ARG A 268 -23.23 38.28 2.64
N ALA A 269 -24.12 38.88 1.90
CA ALA A 269 -24.15 40.33 1.70
C ALA A 269 -24.78 41.09 2.90
N GLN A 270 -25.76 40.46 3.54
CA GLN A 270 -26.50 41.09 4.68
C GLN A 270 -26.00 40.68 6.05
N SER A 271 -25.17 39.61 6.13
CA SER A 271 -24.78 39.09 7.43
C SER A 271 -23.45 39.68 7.91
N ASN A 272 -23.47 40.36 9.04
CA ASN A 272 -22.30 40.63 9.86
C ASN A 272 -21.76 39.34 10.52
N TYR A 273 -22.28 38.14 10.12
CA TYR A 273 -21.94 36.87 10.70
C TYR A 273 -20.86 36.17 9.91
N LYS A 274 -19.82 35.71 10.60
CA LYS A 274 -18.70 34.95 10.01
C LYS A 274 -19.05 33.47 9.87
N ILE A 275 -20.11 33.16 9.08
CA ILE A 275 -20.60 31.82 8.83
C ILE A 275 -20.51 31.45 7.34
N SER A 276 -20.37 30.16 7.06
CA SER A 276 -20.33 29.62 5.69
C SER A 276 -21.29 28.45 5.55
N ALA A 277 -22.18 28.48 4.56
CA ALA A 277 -22.99 27.33 4.18
C ALA A 277 -22.10 26.32 3.42
N VAL A 278 -21.91 25.15 4.01
CA VAL A 278 -21.04 24.07 3.47
C VAL A 278 -21.83 22.91 2.90
N ALA A 279 -23.10 22.74 3.31
CA ALA A 279 -24.00 21.71 2.79
C ALA A 279 -25.44 22.17 2.77
N LEU A 280 -26.24 21.62 1.86
CA LEU A 280 -27.70 21.79 1.78
C LEU A 280 -28.34 20.43 1.50
N TYR A 281 -29.34 20.06 2.28
CA TYR A 281 -30.22 18.91 2.03
C TYR A 281 -31.60 19.38 1.64
N ARG A 282 -32.10 18.85 0.53
CA ARG A 282 -33.44 19.11 0.01
C ARG A 282 -34.03 17.88 -0.64
N GLY A 283 -35.18 17.40 -0.14
CA GLY A 283 -35.95 16.34 -0.80
C GLY A 283 -35.20 15.03 -1.05
N GLY A 284 -34.23 14.64 -0.20
CA GLY A 284 -33.40 13.45 -0.38
C GLY A 284 -32.04 13.70 -1.04
N ASP A 285 -31.82 14.88 -1.62
CA ASP A 285 -30.55 15.26 -2.26
C ASP A 285 -29.66 16.09 -1.32
N ILE A 286 -28.40 15.70 -1.19
CA ILE A 286 -27.39 16.43 -0.39
C ILE A 286 -26.40 17.09 -1.35
N ARG A 287 -26.30 18.42 -1.27
CA ARG A 287 -25.33 19.21 -2.05
C ARG A 287 -24.28 19.79 -1.13
N LEU A 288 -23.05 19.32 -1.27
CA LEU A 288 -21.88 19.99 -0.70
C LEU A 288 -21.54 21.22 -1.53
N ALA A 289 -21.05 22.27 -0.87
CA ALA A 289 -20.72 23.56 -1.49
C ALA A 289 -21.87 24.14 -2.35
N PRO A 290 -23.08 24.38 -1.78
CA PRO A 290 -24.20 24.88 -2.54
C PRO A 290 -23.82 26.22 -3.23
N THR A 291 -24.30 26.39 -4.48
CA THR A 291 -23.96 27.55 -5.31
C THR A 291 -24.58 28.84 -4.76
N ARG A 292 -24.00 29.98 -5.08
CA ARG A 292 -24.47 31.29 -4.60
C ARG A 292 -25.92 31.60 -4.96
N ASP A 293 -26.36 31.10 -6.12
CA ASP A 293 -27.69 31.30 -6.68
C ASP A 293 -28.73 30.33 -6.10
N THR A 294 -28.30 29.43 -5.17
CA THR A 294 -29.23 28.50 -4.53
C THR A 294 -30.20 29.26 -3.65
N VAL A 295 -31.49 29.23 -3.99
CA VAL A 295 -32.56 29.84 -3.21
C VAL A 295 -33.03 28.89 -2.13
N PHE A 296 -33.17 29.39 -0.90
CA PHE A 296 -33.66 28.62 0.24
C PHE A 296 -35.17 28.40 0.18
N GLN A 297 -35.60 27.20 0.54
CA GLN A 297 -37.02 26.79 0.57
C GLN A 297 -37.39 26.25 1.95
N ALA A 298 -38.67 26.27 2.25
CA ALA A 298 -39.18 25.63 3.47
C ALA A 298 -38.85 24.14 3.48
N GLY A 299 -38.36 23.62 4.61
CA GLY A 299 -37.94 22.25 4.77
C GLY A 299 -36.49 21.97 4.40
N ASP A 300 -35.74 22.94 3.89
CA ASP A 300 -34.31 22.80 3.68
C ASP A 300 -33.57 22.57 5.01
N ILE A 301 -32.52 21.75 4.96
CA ILE A 301 -31.58 21.58 6.07
C ILE A 301 -30.21 22.06 5.62
N ILE A 302 -29.65 23.02 6.33
CA ILE A 302 -28.40 23.68 5.97
C ILE A 302 -27.30 23.26 6.96
N GLY A 303 -26.14 22.88 6.44
CA GLY A 303 -24.89 22.73 7.20
C GLY A 303 -24.17 24.09 7.24
N LEU A 304 -24.09 24.70 8.41
CA LEU A 304 -23.41 25.97 8.63
C LEU A 304 -22.09 25.74 9.37
N LEU A 305 -21.00 26.25 8.84
CA LEU A 305 -19.70 26.30 9.50
C LEU A 305 -19.50 27.71 10.10
N GLY A 306 -19.27 27.81 11.40
CA GLY A 306 -19.05 29.07 12.08
C GLY A 306 -18.84 28.90 13.57
N HIS A 307 -18.55 30.01 14.26
CA HIS A 307 -18.45 30.02 15.71
C HIS A 307 -19.84 29.88 16.35
N ASP A 308 -19.95 29.18 17.47
CA ASP A 308 -21.22 28.88 18.16
C ASP A 308 -22.08 30.13 18.39
N SER A 309 -21.49 31.21 18.92
CA SER A 309 -22.17 32.47 19.14
C SER A 309 -22.75 33.14 17.88
N GLU A 310 -22.01 33.01 16.75
CA GLU A 310 -22.40 33.58 15.46
C GLU A 310 -23.54 32.78 14.84
N VAL A 311 -23.46 31.45 14.91
CA VAL A 311 -24.51 30.55 14.40
C VAL A 311 -25.80 30.74 15.22
N HIS A 312 -25.72 30.81 16.55
CA HIS A 312 -26.89 31.07 17.39
C HIS A 312 -27.52 32.44 17.13
N ALA A 313 -26.72 33.47 16.89
CA ALA A 313 -27.23 34.79 16.55
C ALA A 313 -27.93 34.78 15.20
N PHE A 314 -27.34 34.08 14.22
CA PHE A 314 -27.90 33.87 12.88
C PHE A 314 -29.23 33.10 12.91
N VAL A 315 -29.27 31.98 13.64
CA VAL A 315 -30.47 31.16 13.81
C VAL A 315 -31.64 32.00 14.36
N ARG A 316 -31.38 32.84 15.38
CA ARG A 316 -32.39 33.73 15.94
C ARG A 316 -32.84 34.81 14.97
N SER A 317 -31.91 35.43 14.24
CA SER A 317 -32.24 36.54 13.32
C SER A 317 -33.10 36.10 12.15
N PHE A 318 -32.95 34.88 11.67
CA PHE A 318 -33.69 34.35 10.52
C PHE A 318 -34.80 33.36 10.90
N GLY A 319 -35.06 33.15 12.20
CA GLY A 319 -36.10 32.24 12.66
C GLY A 319 -35.87 30.79 12.20
N LEU A 320 -34.63 30.30 12.32
CA LEU A 320 -34.24 28.95 11.94
C LEU A 320 -34.33 27.99 13.14
N GLU A 321 -34.42 26.70 12.86
CA GLU A 321 -34.44 25.65 13.87
C GLU A 321 -33.07 24.97 13.94
N GLN A 322 -32.38 25.15 15.06
CA GLN A 322 -31.13 24.41 15.31
C GLN A 322 -31.45 22.99 15.71
N ARG A 323 -30.81 22.01 15.03
CA ARG A 323 -30.92 20.58 15.35
C ARG A 323 -29.70 20.14 16.17
N SER A 324 -29.98 19.42 17.25
CA SER A 324 -28.95 18.98 18.21
C SER A 324 -28.06 17.84 17.70
N ASP A 325 -28.51 17.14 16.67
CA ASP A 325 -27.74 16.07 16.02
C ASP A 325 -27.47 16.39 14.54
N MET A 326 -26.42 15.79 13.99
CA MET A 326 -26.07 15.96 12.58
C MET A 326 -27.00 15.20 11.62
N GLY A 327 -27.92 14.38 12.13
CA GLY A 327 -29.01 13.72 11.43
C GLY A 327 -28.70 13.34 9.97
N VAL A 328 -29.42 13.97 9.05
CA VAL A 328 -29.37 13.67 7.62
C VAL A 328 -28.02 14.07 6.97
N LEU A 329 -27.33 15.08 7.50
CA LEU A 329 -26.05 15.54 6.99
C LEU A 329 -24.84 14.82 7.60
N SER A 330 -25.05 13.90 8.57
CA SER A 330 -23.97 13.27 9.32
C SER A 330 -23.01 12.50 8.42
N ASP A 331 -23.51 11.77 7.43
CA ASP A 331 -22.69 10.98 6.52
C ASP A 331 -21.92 11.86 5.52
N ALA A 332 -22.59 12.86 4.94
CA ALA A 332 -21.98 13.76 3.96
C ALA A 332 -20.93 14.71 4.55
N LEU A 333 -21.13 15.13 5.82
CA LEU A 333 -20.21 15.99 6.56
C LEU A 333 -19.26 15.19 7.48
N SER A 334 -19.33 13.84 7.43
CA SER A 334 -18.39 13.00 8.15
C SER A 334 -16.96 13.20 7.63
N ARG A 335 -15.98 13.16 8.53
CA ARG A 335 -14.55 13.24 8.18
C ARG A 335 -14.09 12.14 7.18
N THR A 336 -14.90 11.12 6.99
CA THR A 336 -14.68 10.06 6.01
C THR A 336 -15.03 10.50 4.60
N TYR A 337 -16.00 11.40 4.43
CA TYR A 337 -16.54 11.78 3.12
C TYR A 337 -16.12 13.17 2.66
N SER A 338 -16.03 14.12 3.58
CA SER A 338 -15.66 15.50 3.29
C SER A 338 -14.79 16.09 4.39
N GLY A 339 -14.10 17.17 4.09
CA GLY A 339 -13.27 17.81 5.08
C GLY A 339 -12.74 19.17 4.64
N ILE A 340 -12.02 19.79 5.58
CA ILE A 340 -11.31 21.03 5.33
C ILE A 340 -9.91 20.71 4.85
N SER A 341 -9.49 21.36 3.77
CA SER A 341 -8.20 21.16 3.14
C SER A 341 -7.56 22.49 2.75
N GLU A 342 -6.26 22.52 2.72
CA GLU A 342 -5.48 23.63 2.22
C GLU A 342 -4.98 23.33 0.81
N ILE A 343 -5.26 24.25 -0.11
CA ILE A 343 -4.74 24.23 -1.48
C ILE A 343 -4.02 25.54 -1.76
N VAL A 344 -2.96 25.49 -2.55
CA VAL A 344 -2.17 26.67 -2.93
C VAL A 344 -2.35 26.93 -4.41
N VAL A 345 -2.55 28.20 -4.76
CA VAL A 345 -2.59 28.65 -6.18
C VAL A 345 -1.20 28.51 -6.78
N ALA A 346 -1.08 27.68 -7.81
CA ALA A 346 0.21 27.39 -8.46
C ALA A 346 0.84 28.66 -9.06
N PRO A 347 2.19 28.76 -9.07
CA PRO A 347 2.87 29.96 -9.62
C PRO A 347 2.56 30.27 -11.07
N ARG A 348 2.20 29.25 -11.87
CA ARG A 348 1.81 29.39 -13.29
C ARG A 348 0.32 29.18 -13.52
N SER A 349 -0.50 29.36 -12.49
CA SER A 349 -1.96 29.16 -12.60
C SER A 349 -2.59 30.16 -13.57
N SER A 350 -3.48 29.66 -14.39
CA SER A 350 -4.32 30.47 -15.30
C SER A 350 -5.35 31.34 -14.58
N LEU A 351 -5.49 31.13 -13.26
CA LEU A 351 -6.43 31.81 -12.39
C LEU A 351 -5.88 33.09 -11.76
N VAL A 352 -4.57 33.32 -11.84
CA VAL A 352 -3.93 34.53 -11.29
C VAL A 352 -4.56 35.78 -11.92
N GLY A 353 -4.95 36.73 -11.07
CA GLY A 353 -5.65 37.96 -11.45
C GLY A 353 -7.17 37.86 -11.60
N LYS A 354 -7.73 36.63 -11.67
CA LYS A 354 -9.18 36.40 -11.70
C LYS A 354 -9.74 36.28 -10.30
N THR A 355 -11.04 36.56 -10.13
CA THR A 355 -11.75 36.41 -8.86
C THR A 355 -12.50 35.08 -8.78
N MET A 356 -12.80 34.62 -7.56
CA MET A 356 -13.61 33.41 -7.35
C MET A 356 -15.00 33.52 -8.00
N ARG A 357 -15.52 34.75 -8.12
CA ARG A 357 -16.81 35.06 -8.78
C ARG A 357 -16.72 34.82 -10.29
N GLU A 358 -15.71 35.35 -10.93
CA GLU A 358 -15.50 35.21 -12.38
C GLU A 358 -15.35 33.76 -12.82
N ILE A 359 -14.57 32.96 -12.07
CA ILE A 359 -14.33 31.54 -12.39
C ILE A 359 -15.45 30.61 -11.91
N ARG A 360 -16.46 31.13 -11.21
CA ARG A 360 -17.53 30.34 -10.58
C ARG A 360 -16.97 29.19 -9.73
N PHE A 361 -16.03 29.48 -8.84
CA PHE A 361 -15.21 28.51 -8.12
C PHE A 361 -16.02 27.35 -7.53
N ARG A 362 -17.13 27.64 -6.80
CA ARG A 362 -17.96 26.59 -6.19
C ARG A 362 -18.60 25.64 -7.22
N GLN A 363 -19.00 26.18 -8.38
CA GLN A 363 -19.65 25.40 -9.42
C GLN A 363 -18.63 24.53 -10.17
N ARG A 364 -17.45 25.10 -10.46
CA ARG A 364 -16.39 24.43 -11.20
C ARG A 364 -15.70 23.37 -10.36
N TYR A 365 -15.36 23.66 -9.10
CA TYR A 365 -14.54 22.81 -8.24
C TYR A 365 -15.32 22.12 -7.12
N LYS A 366 -16.62 22.36 -7.01
CA LYS A 366 -17.50 21.81 -5.95
C LYS A 366 -16.93 21.97 -4.54
N ALA A 367 -16.19 23.05 -4.32
CA ALA A 367 -15.53 23.38 -3.07
C ALA A 367 -15.95 24.76 -2.56
N THR A 368 -16.05 24.90 -1.24
CA THR A 368 -16.33 26.17 -0.58
C THR A 368 -15.03 26.72 -0.01
N VAL A 369 -14.62 27.91 -0.48
CA VAL A 369 -13.47 28.62 0.12
C VAL A 369 -13.92 29.27 1.44
N LEU A 370 -13.21 28.96 2.51
CA LEU A 370 -13.47 29.42 3.88
C LEU A 370 -12.58 30.61 4.25
N ALA A 371 -11.33 30.61 3.77
CA ALA A 371 -10.35 31.67 4.00
C ALA A 371 -9.29 31.68 2.89
N VAL A 372 -8.64 32.83 2.72
CA VAL A 372 -7.46 32.99 1.86
C VAL A 372 -6.31 33.49 2.77
N HIS A 373 -5.19 32.78 2.77
CA HIS A 373 -3.98 33.19 3.46
C HIS A 373 -2.97 33.73 2.45
N ARG A 374 -2.57 34.99 2.64
CA ARG A 374 -1.66 35.71 1.74
C ARG A 374 -0.65 36.53 2.55
N GLY A 375 0.62 36.30 2.35
CA GLY A 375 1.67 37.11 2.97
C GLY A 375 1.59 37.21 4.50
N GLY A 376 1.24 36.10 5.18
CA GLY A 376 1.10 36.08 6.64
C GLY A 376 -0.24 36.58 7.19
N THR A 377 -1.16 37.06 6.33
CA THR A 377 -2.49 37.54 6.74
C THR A 377 -3.61 36.62 6.24
N THR A 378 -4.60 36.37 7.10
CA THR A 378 -5.78 35.55 6.75
C THR A 378 -6.98 36.43 6.45
N ILE A 379 -7.47 36.35 5.23
CA ILE A 379 -8.65 37.10 4.74
C ILE A 379 -9.85 36.18 4.76
N ARG A 380 -10.96 36.62 5.33
CA ARG A 380 -12.22 35.84 5.44
C ARG A 380 -13.43 36.57 4.88
N GLU A 381 -13.30 37.86 4.69
CA GLU A 381 -14.40 38.71 4.22
C GLU A 381 -14.27 38.95 2.73
N LYS A 382 -15.43 39.09 2.05
CA LYS A 382 -15.51 39.40 0.61
C LYS A 382 -14.66 38.51 -0.28
N LEU A 383 -14.46 37.24 0.11
CA LEU A 383 -13.59 36.27 -0.58
C LEU A 383 -13.90 36.15 -2.10
N SER A 384 -15.17 36.33 -2.48
CA SER A 384 -15.62 36.20 -3.87
C SER A 384 -15.01 37.23 -4.83
N ASP A 385 -14.62 38.39 -4.30
CA ASP A 385 -14.17 39.54 -5.07
C ASP A 385 -12.66 39.75 -5.01
N ILE A 386 -11.94 38.88 -4.29
CA ILE A 386 -10.49 38.91 -4.17
C ILE A 386 -9.87 38.23 -5.40
N PRO A 387 -9.00 38.93 -6.16
CA PRO A 387 -8.26 38.29 -7.25
C PRO A 387 -7.21 37.34 -6.68
N PHE A 388 -7.06 36.16 -7.30
CA PHE A 388 -6.05 35.19 -6.95
C PHE A 388 -4.64 35.70 -7.24
N HIS A 389 -3.73 35.48 -6.33
CA HIS A 389 -2.30 35.64 -6.55
C HIS A 389 -1.58 34.28 -6.47
N ALA A 390 -0.48 34.17 -7.20
CA ALA A 390 0.38 33.00 -7.09
C ALA A 390 0.88 32.85 -5.63
N GLY A 391 0.77 31.64 -5.10
CA GLY A 391 1.14 31.36 -3.71
C GLY A 391 0.05 31.66 -2.67
N ASP A 392 -1.14 32.12 -3.08
CA ASP A 392 -2.27 32.20 -2.14
C ASP A 392 -2.62 30.81 -1.62
N ALA A 393 -2.68 30.65 -0.31
CA ALA A 393 -3.19 29.43 0.30
C ALA A 393 -4.69 29.59 0.59
N LEU A 394 -5.49 28.69 0.01
CA LEU A 394 -6.94 28.69 0.15
C LEU A 394 -7.34 27.58 1.08
N LEU A 395 -8.04 27.93 2.15
CA LEU A 395 -8.70 26.97 2.99
C LEU A 395 -10.05 26.64 2.41
N ILE A 396 -10.26 25.39 2.04
CA ILE A 396 -11.50 24.94 1.37
C ILE A 396 -12.19 23.82 2.16
N HIS A 397 -13.50 23.74 2.02
CA HIS A 397 -14.30 22.57 2.40
C HIS A 397 -14.84 21.91 1.13
N SER A 398 -14.58 20.61 0.96
CA SER A 398 -15.02 19.82 -0.20
C SER A 398 -15.22 18.35 0.17
N SER A 399 -15.83 17.57 -0.71
CA SER A 399 -15.69 16.11 -0.65
C SER A 399 -14.26 15.71 -0.99
N TRP A 400 -13.80 14.55 -0.48
CA TRP A 400 -12.47 14.03 -0.83
C TRP A 400 -12.37 13.69 -2.33
N GLN A 401 -13.50 13.36 -2.98
CA GLN A 401 -13.58 13.12 -4.43
C GLN A 401 -13.28 14.41 -5.21
N ASP A 402 -13.92 15.51 -4.84
CA ASP A 402 -13.71 16.77 -5.51
C ASP A 402 -12.31 17.33 -5.25
N LEU A 403 -11.76 17.08 -4.04
CA LEU A 403 -10.37 17.44 -3.72
C LEU A 403 -9.35 16.67 -4.57
N ALA A 404 -9.60 15.40 -4.87
CA ALA A 404 -8.73 14.62 -5.75
C ALA A 404 -8.75 15.11 -7.20
N LEU A 405 -9.89 15.67 -7.64
CA LEU A 405 -9.95 16.33 -8.95
C LEU A 405 -9.12 17.63 -8.95
N LEU A 406 -9.16 18.39 -7.84
CA LEU A 406 -8.31 19.57 -7.64
C LEU A 406 -6.82 19.23 -7.60
N ASP A 407 -6.43 18.09 -7.02
CA ASP A 407 -5.04 17.60 -6.98
C ASP A 407 -4.49 17.26 -8.38
N SER A 408 -5.39 17.01 -9.33
CA SER A 408 -5.04 16.77 -10.74
C SER A 408 -5.08 18.03 -11.60
N ASP A 409 -5.55 19.17 -11.08
CA ASP A 409 -5.65 20.44 -11.80
C ASP A 409 -4.33 21.22 -11.69
N PRO A 410 -3.66 21.59 -12.80
CA PRO A 410 -2.40 22.31 -12.78
C PRO A 410 -2.46 23.71 -12.15
N ASP A 411 -3.65 24.23 -11.94
CA ASP A 411 -3.87 25.56 -11.32
C ASP A 411 -3.69 25.54 -9.80
N PHE A 412 -3.72 24.35 -9.16
CA PHE A 412 -3.64 24.21 -7.71
C PHE A 412 -2.61 23.16 -7.27
N ILE A 413 -2.11 23.33 -6.05
CA ILE A 413 -1.29 22.34 -5.33
C ILE A 413 -2.03 22.00 -4.04
N VAL A 414 -2.44 20.75 -3.86
CA VAL A 414 -3.08 20.28 -2.62
C VAL A 414 -2.00 20.02 -1.56
N VAL A 415 -2.05 20.75 -0.46
CA VAL A 415 -1.07 20.65 0.64
C VAL A 415 -1.52 19.67 1.72
N THR A 416 -2.81 19.65 2.02
CA THR A 416 -3.36 18.78 3.05
C THR A 416 -3.43 17.33 2.60
N ALA A 417 -2.84 16.43 3.38
CA ALA A 417 -3.03 15.00 3.18
C ALA A 417 -4.50 14.60 3.41
N TYR A 418 -5.10 13.94 2.44
CA TYR A 418 -6.50 13.51 2.48
C TYR A 418 -6.64 12.01 2.24
N PRO A 419 -7.74 11.36 2.71
CA PRO A 419 -7.96 9.93 2.52
C PRO A 419 -8.18 9.61 1.03
N ARG A 420 -7.11 9.19 0.33
CA ARG A 420 -7.20 8.80 -1.09
C ARG A 420 -7.89 7.45 -1.32
N GLN A 421 -8.05 6.67 -0.26
CA GLN A 421 -8.43 5.24 -0.34
C GLN A 421 -9.90 4.98 -0.67
N ASP A 422 -10.82 5.92 -0.41
CA ASP A 422 -12.25 5.73 -0.68
C ASP A 422 -12.69 6.21 -2.08
N LEU A 423 -11.76 6.78 -2.86
CA LEU A 423 -12.04 7.34 -4.17
C LEU A 423 -12.09 6.23 -5.24
N GLY A 424 -13.29 5.86 -5.64
CA GLY A 424 -13.51 4.87 -6.70
C GLY A 424 -13.78 3.45 -6.24
N MET A 425 -14.16 3.24 -4.98
CA MET A 425 -14.65 1.93 -4.53
C MET A 425 -15.90 1.52 -5.32
N ARG A 426 -15.97 0.23 -5.66
CA ARG A 426 -17.08 -0.40 -6.41
C ARG A 426 -17.70 -1.53 -5.61
N PRO A 427 -18.40 -1.26 -4.49
CA PRO A 427 -18.95 -2.30 -3.64
C PRO A 427 -20.00 -3.16 -4.35
N GLU A 428 -20.64 -2.65 -5.40
CA GLU A 428 -21.55 -3.38 -6.26
C GLU A 428 -20.88 -4.53 -7.03
N LYS A 429 -19.57 -4.42 -7.27
CA LYS A 429 -18.75 -5.43 -7.95
C LYS A 429 -18.12 -6.48 -7.02
N LEU A 430 -18.36 -6.39 -5.72
CA LEU A 430 -17.78 -7.26 -4.70
C LEU A 430 -18.01 -8.76 -5.00
N LYS A 431 -19.21 -9.14 -5.42
CA LYS A 431 -19.53 -10.55 -5.74
C LYS A 431 -18.61 -11.07 -6.85
N PHE A 432 -18.39 -10.28 -7.89
CA PHE A 432 -17.51 -10.67 -9.00
C PHE A 432 -16.05 -10.80 -8.55
N ALA A 433 -15.53 -9.86 -7.74
CA ALA A 433 -14.17 -9.93 -7.22
C ALA A 433 -13.94 -11.21 -6.40
N VAL A 434 -14.85 -11.51 -5.47
CA VAL A 434 -14.77 -12.73 -4.65
C VAL A 434 -14.90 -13.99 -5.51
N THR A 435 -15.79 -14.00 -6.50
CA THR A 435 -15.96 -15.15 -7.40
C THR A 435 -14.71 -15.43 -8.22
N PHE A 436 -14.12 -14.41 -8.87
CA PHE A 436 -12.91 -14.61 -9.68
C PHE A 436 -11.68 -14.91 -8.83
N PHE A 437 -11.58 -14.38 -7.61
CA PHE A 437 -10.58 -14.79 -6.65
C PHE A 437 -10.75 -16.27 -6.27
N ALA A 438 -11.97 -16.71 -5.95
CA ALA A 438 -12.25 -18.10 -5.62
C ALA A 438 -11.98 -19.05 -6.80
N ILE A 439 -12.29 -18.63 -8.04
CA ILE A 439 -11.93 -19.38 -9.26
C ILE A 439 -10.42 -19.52 -9.37
N ALA A 440 -9.65 -18.42 -9.20
CA ALA A 440 -8.19 -18.47 -9.26
C ALA A 440 -7.62 -19.46 -8.24
N ILE A 441 -8.03 -19.35 -6.98
CA ILE A 441 -7.59 -20.27 -5.92
C ILE A 441 -8.07 -21.69 -6.18
N GLY A 442 -9.31 -21.88 -6.64
CA GLY A 442 -9.84 -23.19 -7.01
C GLY A 442 -9.02 -23.87 -8.12
N LEU A 443 -8.65 -23.11 -9.16
CA LEU A 443 -7.77 -23.62 -10.21
C LEU A 443 -6.39 -24.01 -9.69
N VAL A 444 -5.80 -23.21 -8.78
CA VAL A 444 -4.52 -23.55 -8.16
C VAL A 444 -4.61 -24.84 -7.34
N LEU A 445 -5.74 -25.10 -6.66
CA LEU A 445 -5.88 -26.22 -5.74
C LEU A 445 -6.35 -27.53 -6.41
N PHE A 446 -7.20 -27.41 -7.42
CA PHE A 446 -7.90 -28.56 -7.99
C PHE A 446 -7.53 -28.85 -9.44
N SER A 447 -6.54 -28.12 -10.00
CA SER A 447 -6.03 -28.40 -11.36
C SER A 447 -4.51 -28.48 -11.36
N ASP A 448 -3.95 -29.15 -12.36
CA ASP A 448 -2.49 -29.22 -12.60
C ASP A 448 -1.95 -28.02 -13.38
N LEU A 449 -2.70 -26.92 -13.43
CA LEU A 449 -2.28 -25.72 -14.13
C LEU A 449 -1.12 -25.04 -13.39
N ARG A 450 -0.24 -24.38 -14.16
CA ARG A 450 0.80 -23.53 -13.58
C ARG A 450 0.16 -22.39 -12.78
N LEU A 451 0.78 -22.04 -11.66
CA LEU A 451 0.32 -20.97 -10.77
C LEU A 451 0.01 -19.66 -11.51
N SER A 452 0.88 -19.28 -12.46
CA SER A 452 0.72 -18.08 -13.27
C SER A 452 -0.57 -18.08 -14.09
N LEU A 453 -0.90 -19.21 -14.73
CA LEU A 453 -2.11 -19.32 -15.57
C LEU A 453 -3.38 -19.26 -14.71
N ALA A 454 -3.41 -19.99 -13.60
CA ALA A 454 -4.53 -19.99 -12.68
C ALA A 454 -4.82 -18.60 -12.08
N LEU A 455 -3.77 -17.91 -11.61
CA LEU A 455 -3.91 -16.56 -11.06
C LEU A 455 -4.28 -15.53 -12.14
N MET A 456 -3.67 -15.63 -13.34
CA MET A 456 -3.98 -14.72 -14.46
C MET A 456 -5.43 -14.86 -14.91
N THR A 457 -6.01 -16.07 -14.87
CA THR A 457 -7.43 -16.30 -15.17
C THR A 457 -8.32 -15.48 -14.21
N GLY A 458 -8.00 -15.45 -12.92
CA GLY A 458 -8.70 -14.61 -11.94
C GLY A 458 -8.51 -13.12 -12.21
N ALA A 459 -7.28 -12.68 -12.50
CA ALA A 459 -6.97 -11.28 -12.79
C ALA A 459 -7.73 -10.77 -14.03
N ILE A 460 -7.72 -11.54 -15.13
CA ILE A 460 -8.47 -11.21 -16.35
C ILE A 460 -9.97 -11.19 -16.06
N GLY A 461 -10.49 -12.16 -15.31
CA GLY A 461 -11.89 -12.20 -14.91
C GLY A 461 -12.33 -10.93 -14.16
N MET A 462 -11.49 -10.38 -13.28
CA MET A 462 -11.77 -9.11 -12.59
C MET A 462 -11.80 -7.91 -13.55
N VAL A 463 -10.95 -7.89 -14.56
CA VAL A 463 -10.95 -6.83 -15.59
C VAL A 463 -12.20 -6.94 -16.47
N LEU A 464 -12.50 -8.13 -16.99
CA LEU A 464 -13.65 -8.36 -17.88
C LEU A 464 -14.99 -8.12 -17.19
N SER A 465 -15.10 -8.42 -15.88
CA SER A 465 -16.32 -8.14 -15.10
C SER A 465 -16.47 -6.66 -14.69
N GLY A 466 -15.46 -5.82 -14.99
CA GLY A 466 -15.47 -4.40 -14.66
C GLY A 466 -15.23 -4.12 -13.16
N VAL A 467 -14.66 -5.06 -12.42
CA VAL A 467 -14.12 -4.84 -11.06
C VAL A 467 -13.00 -3.83 -11.14
N LEU A 468 -12.08 -4.02 -12.10
CA LEU A 468 -11.03 -3.06 -12.43
C LEU A 468 -11.20 -2.60 -13.89
N ARG A 469 -10.91 -1.33 -14.14
CA ARG A 469 -10.67 -0.85 -15.50
C ARG A 469 -9.27 -1.27 -15.93
N ILE A 470 -9.05 -1.43 -17.23
CA ILE A 470 -7.74 -1.88 -17.74
C ILE A 470 -6.59 -0.95 -17.29
N ASP A 471 -6.82 0.37 -17.30
CA ASP A 471 -5.82 1.33 -16.84
C ASP A 471 -5.52 1.19 -15.34
N GLU A 472 -6.53 0.82 -14.53
CA GLU A 472 -6.36 0.56 -13.10
C GLU A 472 -5.57 -0.72 -12.87
N ALA A 473 -5.81 -1.76 -13.66
CA ALA A 473 -5.05 -3.00 -13.61
C ALA A 473 -3.58 -2.76 -13.96
N TYR A 474 -3.27 -1.99 -15.00
CA TYR A 474 -1.88 -1.63 -15.33
C TYR A 474 -1.21 -0.80 -14.24
N ARG A 475 -1.93 0.14 -13.62
CA ARG A 475 -1.39 0.97 -12.52
C ARG A 475 -1.21 0.19 -11.22
N SER A 476 -1.91 -0.92 -11.02
CA SER A 476 -1.77 -1.77 -9.83
C SER A 476 -0.50 -2.62 -9.85
N VAL A 477 0.12 -2.78 -11.03
CA VAL A 477 1.35 -3.54 -11.18
C VAL A 477 2.55 -2.66 -10.78
N ASP A 478 3.32 -3.13 -9.81
CA ASP A 478 4.62 -2.53 -9.51
C ASP A 478 5.67 -2.99 -10.53
N TRP A 479 5.80 -2.20 -11.57
CA TRP A 479 6.74 -2.48 -12.66
C TRP A 479 8.20 -2.55 -12.21
N ARG A 480 8.57 -1.91 -11.09
CA ARG A 480 9.91 -2.02 -10.53
C ARG A 480 10.19 -3.44 -10.09
N THR A 481 9.26 -4.05 -9.37
CA THR A 481 9.34 -5.45 -8.95
C THR A 481 9.34 -6.38 -10.16
N VAL A 482 8.54 -6.11 -11.19
CA VAL A 482 8.50 -6.92 -12.42
C VAL A 482 9.85 -6.88 -13.14
N PHE A 483 10.42 -5.70 -13.36
CA PHE A 483 11.73 -5.56 -14.02
C PHE A 483 12.86 -6.14 -13.17
N LEU A 484 12.84 -5.93 -11.86
CA LEU A 484 13.81 -6.51 -10.94
C LEU A 484 13.82 -8.05 -11.04
N LEU A 485 12.65 -8.66 -10.92
CA LEU A 485 12.48 -10.12 -10.98
C LEU A 485 12.88 -10.70 -12.34
N GLY A 486 12.30 -10.14 -13.40
CA GLY A 486 12.55 -10.63 -14.76
C GLY A 486 14.03 -10.53 -15.15
N SER A 487 14.73 -9.49 -14.68
CA SER A 487 16.15 -9.31 -14.98
C SER A 487 17.06 -10.18 -14.11
N LEU A 488 16.76 -10.39 -12.83
CA LEU A 488 17.62 -11.15 -11.93
C LEU A 488 17.58 -12.67 -12.19
N ILE A 489 16.52 -13.18 -12.82
CA ILE A 489 16.47 -14.60 -13.22
C ILE A 489 17.65 -14.95 -14.15
N SER A 490 18.04 -14.05 -15.05
CA SER A 490 19.23 -14.27 -15.91
C SER A 490 20.51 -14.43 -15.10
N LEU A 491 20.64 -13.74 -13.95
CA LEU A 491 21.76 -13.92 -13.04
C LEU A 491 21.73 -15.31 -12.38
N GLY A 492 20.54 -15.78 -11.99
CA GLY A 492 20.36 -17.15 -11.51
C GLY A 492 20.80 -18.18 -12.53
N ILE A 493 20.38 -18.02 -13.79
CA ILE A 493 20.79 -18.90 -14.92
C ILE A 493 22.31 -18.86 -15.10
N ALA A 494 22.94 -17.68 -15.09
CA ALA A 494 24.40 -17.55 -15.21
C ALA A 494 25.14 -18.28 -14.08
N VAL A 495 24.67 -18.16 -12.85
CA VAL A 495 25.25 -18.81 -11.65
C VAL A 495 25.16 -20.33 -11.76
N GLU A 496 24.05 -20.85 -12.28
CA GLU A 496 23.85 -22.30 -12.49
C GLU A 496 24.68 -22.82 -13.67
N ASN A 497 24.58 -22.21 -14.86
CA ASN A 497 25.27 -22.66 -16.06
C ASN A 497 26.80 -22.66 -15.93
N SER A 498 27.35 -21.65 -15.19
CA SER A 498 28.78 -21.56 -14.93
C SER A 498 29.26 -22.49 -13.82
N HIS A 499 28.35 -23.22 -13.12
CA HIS A 499 28.65 -23.98 -11.90
C HIS A 499 29.23 -23.13 -10.76
N THR A 500 28.99 -21.82 -10.76
CA THR A 500 29.47 -20.91 -9.72
C THR A 500 28.85 -21.24 -8.35
N ALA A 501 27.55 -21.62 -8.31
CA ALA A 501 26.89 -22.06 -7.08
C ALA A 501 27.60 -23.27 -6.46
N THR A 502 27.91 -24.27 -7.27
CA THR A 502 28.62 -25.50 -6.83
C THR A 502 30.01 -25.18 -6.31
N TRP A 503 30.74 -24.28 -6.97
CA TRP A 503 32.08 -23.86 -6.53
C TRP A 503 32.00 -23.12 -5.19
N ILE A 504 31.09 -22.15 -5.02
CA ILE A 504 30.91 -21.41 -3.75
C ILE A 504 30.48 -22.37 -2.64
N ALA A 505 29.55 -23.29 -2.92
CA ALA A 505 29.07 -24.28 -1.96
C ALA A 505 30.22 -25.17 -1.46
N HIS A 506 31.08 -25.65 -2.36
CA HIS A 506 32.24 -26.46 -2.01
C HIS A 506 33.24 -25.67 -1.14
N GLN A 507 33.54 -24.40 -1.47
CA GLN A 507 34.40 -23.57 -0.65
C GLN A 507 33.80 -23.33 0.75
N ALA A 508 32.48 -23.02 0.81
CA ALA A 508 31.79 -22.82 2.07
C ALA A 508 31.82 -24.06 2.95
N LEU A 509 31.57 -25.24 2.37
CA LEU A 509 31.63 -26.53 3.11
C LEU A 509 33.03 -26.87 3.58
N THR A 510 34.08 -26.57 2.81
CA THR A 510 35.47 -26.79 3.25
C THR A 510 35.86 -25.90 4.42
N VAL A 511 35.35 -24.66 4.47
CA VAL A 511 35.59 -23.74 5.61
C VAL A 511 34.79 -24.15 6.85
N LEU A 512 33.54 -24.57 6.67
CA LEU A 512 32.65 -24.95 7.78
C LEU A 512 32.99 -26.30 8.38
N GLY A 513 33.62 -27.22 7.61
CA GLY A 513 33.93 -28.58 8.03
C GLY A 513 32.70 -29.46 8.27
N ASP A 514 32.84 -30.52 9.04
CA ASP A 514 31.76 -31.46 9.39
C ASP A 514 30.80 -30.86 10.43
N VAL A 515 29.87 -30.00 9.94
CA VAL A 515 28.83 -29.44 10.79
C VAL A 515 27.51 -30.22 10.64
N PRO A 516 26.69 -30.32 11.70
CA PRO A 516 25.37 -30.94 11.59
C PRO A 516 24.48 -30.20 10.59
N THR A 517 23.61 -30.92 9.85
CA THR A 517 22.73 -30.37 8.84
C THR A 517 21.85 -29.21 9.34
N TRP A 518 21.33 -29.28 10.57
CA TRP A 518 20.54 -28.22 11.18
C TRP A 518 21.35 -26.92 11.37
N MET A 519 22.65 -27.05 11.71
CA MET A 519 23.53 -25.88 11.87
C MET A 519 23.83 -25.24 10.51
N LEU A 520 24.06 -26.04 9.47
CA LEU A 520 24.22 -25.55 8.11
C LEU A 520 22.98 -24.81 7.64
N LEU A 521 21.79 -25.36 7.89
CA LEU A 521 20.52 -24.73 7.59
C LEU A 521 20.36 -23.38 8.31
N ALA A 522 20.75 -23.31 9.59
CA ALA A 522 20.72 -22.07 10.36
C ALA A 522 21.70 -21.02 9.80
N VAL A 523 22.90 -21.43 9.38
CA VAL A 523 23.88 -20.54 8.74
C VAL A 523 23.33 -19.98 7.42
N VAL A 524 22.74 -20.83 6.58
CA VAL A 524 22.12 -20.41 5.32
C VAL A 524 20.97 -19.42 5.57
N ALA A 525 20.11 -19.68 6.54
CA ALA A 525 19.01 -18.78 6.90
C ALA A 525 19.54 -17.43 7.45
N ALA A 526 20.56 -17.45 8.31
CA ALA A 526 21.19 -16.25 8.85
C ALA A 526 21.89 -15.43 7.74
N LEU A 527 22.60 -16.12 6.84
CA LEU A 527 23.22 -15.49 5.68
C LEU A 527 22.17 -14.84 4.77
N THR A 528 21.07 -15.54 4.52
CA THR A 528 19.95 -15.00 3.72
C THR A 528 19.39 -13.74 4.37
N THR A 529 19.14 -13.77 5.67
CA THR A 529 18.66 -12.59 6.40
C THR A 529 19.68 -11.44 6.32
N ALA A 530 20.98 -11.71 6.45
CA ALA A 530 22.01 -10.69 6.31
C ALA A 530 22.05 -10.08 4.89
N PHE A 531 21.91 -10.91 3.85
CA PHE A 531 21.86 -10.43 2.46
C PHE A 531 20.62 -9.56 2.21
N THR A 532 19.46 -9.89 2.79
CA THR A 532 18.26 -9.06 2.66
C THR A 532 18.38 -7.68 3.30
N LEU A 533 19.32 -7.47 4.22
CA LEU A 533 19.60 -6.13 4.77
C LEU A 533 20.30 -5.21 3.76
N VAL A 534 21.00 -5.81 2.82
CA VAL A 534 21.89 -5.12 1.90
C VAL A 534 21.26 -5.02 0.52
N MET A 535 20.58 -6.08 0.11
CA MET A 535 19.93 -6.17 -1.19
C MET A 535 18.44 -6.53 -1.03
N SER A 536 17.66 -6.41 -2.09
CA SER A 536 16.24 -6.76 -2.04
C SER A 536 16.03 -8.23 -1.68
N ASN A 537 14.89 -8.54 -1.06
CA ASN A 537 14.48 -9.91 -0.72
C ASN A 537 14.54 -10.85 -1.93
N VAL A 538 14.17 -10.33 -3.10
CA VAL A 538 14.21 -11.03 -4.39
C VAL A 538 15.65 -11.34 -4.79
N GLY A 539 16.53 -10.36 -4.73
CA GLY A 539 17.95 -10.54 -5.09
C GLY A 539 18.62 -11.58 -4.22
N ALA A 540 18.41 -11.51 -2.89
CA ALA A 540 18.90 -12.51 -1.97
C ALA A 540 18.40 -13.93 -2.30
N THR A 541 17.13 -14.06 -2.68
CA THR A 541 16.53 -15.36 -3.04
C THR A 541 17.17 -15.94 -4.31
N VAL A 542 17.29 -15.12 -5.36
CA VAL A 542 17.87 -15.59 -6.65
C VAL A 542 19.30 -16.08 -6.48
N LEU A 543 20.10 -15.40 -5.64
CA LEU A 543 21.48 -15.79 -5.40
C LEU A 543 21.63 -16.99 -4.47
N LEU A 544 20.84 -17.03 -3.40
CA LEU A 544 21.08 -17.98 -2.32
C LEU A 544 20.30 -19.28 -2.46
N VAL A 545 19.22 -19.36 -3.25
CA VAL A 545 18.50 -20.62 -3.47
C VAL A 545 19.36 -21.64 -4.22
N PRO A 546 19.98 -21.30 -5.37
CA PRO A 546 20.89 -22.25 -6.04
C PRO A 546 22.05 -22.69 -5.12
N LEU A 547 22.67 -21.74 -4.43
CA LEU A 547 23.75 -22.03 -3.48
C LEU A 547 23.30 -22.98 -2.36
N ALA A 548 22.12 -22.73 -1.79
CA ALA A 548 21.58 -23.57 -0.70
C ALA A 548 21.23 -24.98 -1.18
N ILE A 549 20.72 -25.12 -2.40
CA ILE A 549 20.47 -26.43 -3.06
C ILE A 549 21.79 -27.21 -3.19
N GLU A 550 22.83 -26.59 -3.74
CA GLU A 550 24.15 -27.21 -3.91
C GLU A 550 24.79 -27.58 -2.56
N MET A 551 24.68 -26.71 -1.55
CA MET A 551 25.17 -27.03 -0.20
C MET A 551 24.43 -28.24 0.40
N ALA A 552 23.13 -28.35 0.19
CA ALA A 552 22.35 -29.48 0.67
C ALA A 552 22.77 -30.79 -0.01
N LEU A 553 22.96 -30.76 -1.34
CA LEU A 553 23.45 -31.92 -2.11
C LEU A 553 24.84 -32.36 -1.65
N GLY A 554 25.74 -31.41 -1.37
CA GLY A 554 27.09 -31.67 -0.90
C GLY A 554 27.17 -32.42 0.43
N VAL A 555 26.19 -32.20 1.33
CA VAL A 555 26.11 -32.88 2.66
C VAL A 555 25.07 -34.02 2.66
N GLY A 556 24.47 -34.37 1.53
CA GLY A 556 23.44 -35.42 1.44
C GLY A 556 22.13 -35.08 2.16
N ALA A 557 21.82 -33.78 2.33
CA ALA A 557 20.58 -33.29 2.93
C ALA A 557 19.49 -33.08 1.86
N ASP A 558 18.24 -32.87 2.30
CA ASP A 558 17.13 -32.56 1.39
C ASP A 558 17.25 -31.10 0.85
N PRO A 559 17.55 -30.92 -0.45
CA PRO A 559 17.72 -29.60 -1.06
C PRO A 559 16.42 -28.77 -1.06
N ARG A 560 15.26 -29.44 -1.00
CA ARG A 560 13.96 -28.77 -0.91
C ARG A 560 13.82 -27.99 0.40
N VAL A 561 14.29 -28.53 1.51
CA VAL A 561 14.27 -27.88 2.84
C VAL A 561 15.17 -26.65 2.83
N PHE A 562 16.35 -26.74 2.22
CA PHE A 562 17.29 -25.62 2.13
C PHE A 562 16.76 -24.48 1.25
N ALA A 563 16.22 -24.80 0.08
CA ALA A 563 15.57 -23.81 -0.78
C ALA A 563 14.41 -23.07 -0.05
N LEU A 564 13.59 -23.84 0.68
CA LEU A 564 12.49 -23.29 1.46
C LEU A 564 12.98 -22.38 2.59
N ALA A 565 14.05 -22.76 3.29
CA ALA A 565 14.64 -21.94 4.35
C ALA A 565 15.12 -20.59 3.82
N VAL A 566 15.76 -20.55 2.65
CA VAL A 566 16.13 -19.31 1.97
C VAL A 566 14.90 -18.48 1.65
N GLY A 567 13.87 -19.06 1.02
CA GLY A 567 12.65 -18.34 0.66
C GLY A 567 11.93 -17.74 1.87
N ILE A 568 11.84 -18.46 2.98
CA ILE A 568 11.25 -17.97 4.23
C ILE A 568 12.12 -16.90 4.87
N ALA A 569 13.43 -17.11 4.99
CA ALA A 569 14.35 -16.14 5.57
C ALA A 569 14.39 -14.83 4.76
N ALA A 570 14.37 -14.92 3.42
CA ALA A 570 14.31 -13.76 2.55
C ALA A 570 12.97 -13.01 2.66
N SER A 571 11.88 -13.71 2.94
CA SER A 571 10.55 -13.08 3.10
C SER A 571 10.40 -12.33 4.42
N ASN A 572 11.22 -12.63 5.44
CA ASN A 572 11.07 -12.13 6.81
C ASN A 572 12.16 -11.10 7.18
N SER A 573 12.13 -9.95 6.52
CA SER A 573 13.07 -8.85 6.77
C SER A 573 12.50 -7.86 7.79
N PHE A 574 13.05 -7.87 9.03
CA PHE A 574 12.57 -7.02 10.15
C PHE A 574 13.60 -6.03 10.68
N LEU A 575 14.87 -6.13 10.28
CA LEU A 575 15.97 -5.46 10.96
C LEU A 575 16.13 -3.98 10.58
N LEU A 576 15.74 -3.57 9.39
CA LEU A 576 15.84 -2.18 8.95
C LEU A 576 14.45 -1.60 8.67
N PRO A 577 14.16 -0.35 9.12
CA PRO A 577 12.86 0.30 8.91
C PRO A 577 12.56 0.63 7.45
N THR A 578 13.55 0.58 6.57
CA THR A 578 13.43 0.89 5.14
C THR A 578 13.06 -0.32 4.27
N HIS A 579 13.02 -1.54 4.87
CA HIS A 579 12.96 -2.76 4.08
C HIS A 579 11.58 -3.21 3.64
N GLN A 580 10.51 -2.83 4.33
CA GLN A 580 9.18 -3.29 3.85
C GLN A 580 8.07 -2.47 4.50
N VAL A 581 7.31 -2.13 4.94
CA VAL A 581 6.03 -1.50 5.39
C VAL A 581 6.26 -0.24 6.22
#